data_6ad3abddec75c703292c3fc735825fcc
#
_entry.id   6ad3abddec75c703292c3fc735825fcc
#
_cell.length_a   1.000
_cell.length_b   1.000
_cell.length_c   1.000
_cell.angle_alpha   90.00
_cell.angle_beta   90.00
_cell.angle_gamma   90.00
#
_symmetry.space_group_name_H-M   'P 1'
#
loop_
_entity.id
_entity.type
_entity.pdbx_description
1 polymer ?
#
loop_
_entity_poly.entity_id
_entity_poly.type
_entity_poly.pdbx_seq_one_letter_code
_entity_poly.pdbx_strand_id
1 'polypeptide(L)'
;MTRHKYTLVDVFTDRKFGGNQLAVFHDGAGVSDALMQAAAKELNLTEITFVVRAEHGGDHKIRIFSPTRELPFAGHPTIGTAFVLARGRDATLRLEEQVGTLQVTVRDGFTEMEQPLPTFERVADRDAVAASLALDAADLEPALPIEIGSSGLRFMFVAVKTLDAVRRASPRELAEAAYIFTTHTVEPGSTVHGRMYGQEIAEDAATGSANGPLGAFLVRHGLSDGMRIISEQGFEMGRPSLLYVRVGGTRARITRVHVGGRCTIVGGGWLDL
;
A
#
# COMPACT_ATOMS: atom_id res chain seq x y z
N MET A 1 29.99 -7.07 14.48
CA MET A 1 28.92 -6.19 13.99
C MET A 1 29.37 -5.61 12.68
N THR A 2 28.56 -5.72 11.66
CA THR A 2 28.86 -5.22 10.31
C THR A 2 27.94 -4.03 10.02
N ARG A 3 28.48 -3.01 9.38
CA ARG A 3 27.74 -1.80 9.04
C ARG A 3 26.88 -2.01 7.80
N HIS A 4 25.56 -1.94 7.94
CA HIS A 4 24.60 -2.12 6.87
C HIS A 4 23.97 -0.78 6.47
N LYS A 5 24.18 -0.40 5.20
CA LYS A 5 23.66 0.85 4.64
C LYS A 5 22.18 0.71 4.29
N TYR A 6 21.38 1.75 4.59
CA TYR A 6 20.02 1.86 4.11
C TYR A 6 19.73 3.21 3.44
N THR A 7 18.74 3.22 2.56
CA THR A 7 18.17 4.43 1.96
C THR A 7 16.76 4.62 2.54
N LEU A 8 16.45 5.86 2.97
CA LEU A 8 15.11 6.28 3.31
C LEU A 8 14.43 6.81 2.04
N VAL A 9 13.27 6.26 1.72
CA VAL A 9 12.45 6.64 0.58
C VAL A 9 11.01 6.84 1.00
N ASP A 10 10.39 7.91 0.51
CA ASP A 10 8.95 8.15 0.60
C ASP A 10 8.31 7.59 -0.67
N VAL A 11 7.33 6.67 -0.50
CA VAL A 11 6.68 5.93 -1.57
C VAL A 11 5.30 6.49 -1.83
N PHE A 12 4.87 6.53 -3.10
CA PHE A 12 3.62 7.13 -3.59
C PHE A 12 3.55 8.65 -3.45
N THR A 13 4.69 9.31 -3.59
CA THR A 13 4.78 10.77 -3.59
C THR A 13 5.95 11.26 -4.45
N ASP A 14 5.81 12.45 -5.01
CA ASP A 14 6.91 13.19 -5.66
C ASP A 14 7.52 14.26 -4.75
N ARG A 15 7.04 14.35 -3.50
CA ARG A 15 7.48 15.35 -2.51
C ARG A 15 8.11 14.66 -1.31
N LYS A 16 9.23 15.20 -0.83
CA LYS A 16 9.83 14.75 0.44
C LYS A 16 8.85 14.96 1.58
N PHE A 17 8.84 14.00 2.49
CA PHE A 17 8.00 13.99 3.70
C PHE A 17 6.49 13.81 3.42
N GLY A 18 6.11 13.46 2.18
CA GLY A 18 4.81 12.88 1.84
C GLY A 18 4.91 11.36 1.75
N GLY A 19 3.88 10.70 1.22
CA GLY A 19 3.92 9.27 0.94
C GLY A 19 4.10 8.36 2.15
N ASN A 20 4.35 7.09 1.90
CA ASN A 20 4.67 6.10 2.94
C ASN A 20 6.17 5.90 3.06
N GLN A 21 6.67 5.91 4.29
CA GLN A 21 8.10 5.81 4.59
C GLN A 21 8.59 4.37 4.46
N LEU A 22 9.78 4.22 3.90
CA LEU A 22 10.45 2.93 3.80
C LEU A 22 11.95 3.08 4.00
N ALA A 23 12.55 2.20 4.81
CA ALA A 23 13.99 2.02 4.84
C ALA A 23 14.38 0.77 4.04
N VAL A 24 15.19 0.96 2.99
CA VAL A 24 15.69 -0.12 2.13
C VAL A 24 17.14 -0.41 2.49
N PHE A 25 17.41 -1.54 3.14
CA PHE A 25 18.77 -2.04 3.38
C PHE A 25 19.31 -2.67 2.10
N HIS A 26 20.42 -2.12 1.61
CA HIS A 26 21.01 -2.52 0.31
C HIS A 26 21.60 -3.92 0.29
N ASP A 27 21.97 -4.44 1.46
CA ASP A 27 22.54 -5.77 1.64
C ASP A 27 22.13 -6.33 3.01
N GLY A 28 21.34 -7.39 2.99
CA GLY A 28 20.93 -8.16 4.17
C GLY A 28 21.71 -9.48 4.33
N ALA A 29 22.74 -9.72 3.51
CA ALA A 29 23.49 -10.96 3.60
C ALA A 29 24.18 -11.09 4.96
N GLY A 30 24.01 -12.26 5.60
CA GLY A 30 24.58 -12.56 6.90
C GLY A 30 23.88 -11.91 8.11
N VAL A 31 22.87 -11.07 7.89
CA VAL A 31 22.03 -10.56 8.99
C VAL A 31 21.03 -11.64 9.40
N SER A 32 21.00 -11.95 10.69
CA SER A 32 20.05 -12.95 11.22
C SER A 32 18.61 -12.40 11.24
N ASP A 33 17.62 -13.28 11.21
CA ASP A 33 16.19 -12.94 11.28
C ASP A 33 15.89 -12.08 12.51
N ALA A 34 16.49 -12.43 13.65
CA ALA A 34 16.32 -11.69 14.88
C ALA A 34 16.86 -10.24 14.79
N LEU A 35 17.99 -10.03 14.12
CA LEU A 35 18.55 -8.69 13.91
C LEU A 35 17.78 -7.89 12.88
N MET A 36 17.27 -8.51 11.80
CA MET A 36 16.37 -7.85 10.85
C MET A 36 15.10 -7.36 11.55
N GLN A 37 14.49 -8.21 12.38
CA GLN A 37 13.31 -7.84 13.16
C GLN A 37 13.61 -6.75 14.20
N ALA A 38 14.76 -6.81 14.86
CA ALA A 38 15.20 -5.79 15.81
C ALA A 38 15.42 -4.43 15.13
N ALA A 39 16.02 -4.42 13.94
CA ALA A 39 16.20 -3.21 13.13
C ALA A 39 14.86 -2.59 12.71
N ALA A 40 13.86 -3.43 12.35
CA ALA A 40 12.51 -2.95 12.05
C ALA A 40 11.85 -2.27 13.25
N LYS A 41 11.99 -2.87 14.43
CA LYS A 41 11.48 -2.30 15.68
C LYS A 41 12.20 -1.02 16.08
N GLU A 42 13.52 -0.95 15.90
CA GLU A 42 14.35 0.22 16.22
C GLU A 42 14.01 1.42 15.34
N LEU A 43 13.90 1.22 14.01
CA LEU A 43 13.55 2.28 13.08
C LEU A 43 12.09 2.71 13.20
N ASN A 44 11.23 1.81 13.66
CA ASN A 44 9.81 2.03 13.93
C ASN A 44 9.05 2.70 12.76
N LEU A 45 9.44 2.34 11.52
CA LEU A 45 8.70 2.67 10.31
C LEU A 45 7.62 1.63 10.09
N THR A 46 6.60 1.94 9.28
CA THR A 46 5.54 0.98 8.94
C THR A 46 6.13 -0.34 8.44
N GLU A 47 7.11 -0.26 7.53
CA GLU A 47 7.94 -1.39 7.10
C GLU A 47 9.37 -0.96 6.76
N ILE A 48 10.25 -1.95 6.78
CA ILE A 48 11.61 -1.88 6.23
C ILE A 48 11.86 -3.09 5.33
N THR A 49 12.81 -2.99 4.41
CA THR A 49 13.20 -4.09 3.54
C THR A 49 14.69 -4.39 3.62
N PHE A 50 15.02 -5.67 3.54
CA PHE A 50 16.39 -6.15 3.32
C PHE A 50 16.49 -6.79 1.94
N VAL A 51 17.40 -6.28 1.12
CA VAL A 51 17.74 -6.89 -0.17
C VAL A 51 18.70 -8.03 0.08
N VAL A 52 18.35 -9.21 -0.38
CA VAL A 52 19.21 -10.40 -0.28
C VAL A 52 19.35 -11.08 -1.64
N ARG A 53 20.20 -12.10 -1.73
CA ARG A 53 20.42 -12.84 -2.97
C ARG A 53 19.15 -13.57 -3.41
N ALA A 54 18.82 -13.49 -4.71
CA ALA A 54 17.73 -14.24 -5.32
C ALA A 54 18.00 -15.77 -5.26
N GLU A 55 16.94 -16.55 -5.07
CA GLU A 55 16.99 -18.01 -4.92
C GLU A 55 16.25 -18.74 -6.04
N HIS A 56 15.31 -18.09 -6.71
CA HIS A 56 14.38 -18.68 -7.68
C HIS A 56 14.45 -18.01 -9.07
N GLY A 57 15.62 -17.43 -9.41
CA GLY A 57 15.84 -16.81 -10.71
C GLY A 57 15.32 -15.40 -10.88
N GLY A 58 14.90 -14.74 -9.81
CA GLY A 58 14.67 -13.30 -9.76
C GLY A 58 15.97 -12.50 -9.86
N ASP A 59 15.87 -11.18 -9.90
CA ASP A 59 17.04 -10.29 -9.89
C ASP A 59 17.53 -10.06 -8.45
N HIS A 60 16.60 -9.96 -7.51
CA HIS A 60 16.83 -9.86 -6.07
C HIS A 60 15.73 -10.57 -5.31
N LYS A 61 16.04 -11.04 -4.10
CA LYS A 61 15.04 -11.39 -3.10
C LYS A 61 14.94 -10.25 -2.09
N ILE A 62 13.74 -9.92 -1.65
CA ILE A 62 13.51 -8.94 -0.61
C ILE A 62 12.77 -9.56 0.56
N ARG A 63 13.20 -9.19 1.76
CA ARG A 63 12.55 -9.56 3.00
C ARG A 63 11.94 -8.29 3.61
N ILE A 64 10.69 -8.37 4.01
CA ILE A 64 9.89 -7.22 4.43
C ILE A 64 9.54 -7.40 5.91
N PHE A 65 9.84 -6.40 6.72
CA PHE A 65 9.57 -6.45 8.16
C PHE A 65 8.77 -5.22 8.60
N SER A 66 7.66 -5.47 9.29
CA SER A 66 7.03 -4.47 10.17
C SER A 66 7.73 -4.46 11.53
N PRO A 67 7.46 -3.50 12.42
CA PRO A 67 8.00 -3.53 13.79
C PRO A 67 7.67 -4.80 14.59
N THR A 68 6.62 -5.54 14.19
CA THR A 68 6.12 -6.70 14.94
C THR A 68 6.44 -8.05 14.30
N ARG A 69 6.60 -8.12 12.97
CA ARG A 69 6.80 -9.41 12.26
C ARG A 69 7.34 -9.21 10.84
N GLU A 70 7.88 -10.29 10.28
CA GLU A 70 8.12 -10.40 8.85
C GLU A 70 6.79 -10.56 8.09
N LEU A 71 6.68 -9.89 6.93
CA LEU A 71 5.51 -9.90 6.06
C LEU A 71 5.81 -10.69 4.79
N PRO A 72 4.87 -11.54 4.33
CA PRO A 72 5.05 -12.33 3.10
C PRO A 72 5.00 -11.47 1.83
N PHE A 73 4.37 -10.31 1.91
CA PHE A 73 4.17 -9.34 0.83
C PHE A 73 3.74 -7.99 1.42
N ALA A 74 4.20 -6.90 0.81
CA ALA A 74 3.66 -5.57 1.09
C ALA A 74 3.85 -4.64 -0.12
N GLY A 75 2.82 -3.82 -0.43
CA GLY A 75 2.76 -3.03 -1.66
C GLY A 75 3.82 -1.93 -1.76
N HIS A 76 3.86 -1.00 -0.78
CA HIS A 76 4.80 0.10 -0.83
C HIS A 76 6.28 -0.33 -0.63
N PRO A 77 6.60 -1.36 0.18
CA PRO A 77 7.97 -1.86 0.28
C PRO A 77 8.51 -2.40 -1.04
N THR A 78 7.70 -3.14 -1.79
CA THR A 78 8.07 -3.67 -3.11
C THR A 78 8.35 -2.55 -4.10
N ILE A 79 7.44 -1.57 -4.20
CA ILE A 79 7.56 -0.38 -5.06
C ILE A 79 8.80 0.44 -4.68
N GLY A 80 8.96 0.77 -3.40
CA GLY A 80 10.08 1.60 -2.93
C GLY A 80 11.44 0.90 -3.08
N THR A 81 11.51 -0.41 -2.84
CA THR A 81 12.74 -1.17 -3.02
C THR A 81 13.14 -1.23 -4.49
N ALA A 82 12.20 -1.49 -5.41
CA ALA A 82 12.48 -1.47 -6.84
C ALA A 82 13.00 -0.10 -7.30
N PHE A 83 12.39 0.99 -6.85
CA PHE A 83 12.85 2.36 -7.13
C PHE A 83 14.28 2.61 -6.65
N VAL A 84 14.62 2.22 -5.43
CA VAL A 84 15.97 2.36 -4.87
C VAL A 84 16.99 1.53 -5.66
N LEU A 85 16.64 0.28 -6.00
CA LEU A 85 17.51 -0.61 -6.78
C LEU A 85 17.74 -0.12 -8.22
N ALA A 86 16.76 0.51 -8.83
CA ALA A 86 16.87 1.10 -10.17
C ALA A 86 17.86 2.27 -10.24
N ARG A 87 18.16 2.93 -9.11
CA ARG A 87 19.14 4.03 -9.01
C ARG A 87 18.90 5.15 -10.03
N GLY A 88 17.64 5.57 -10.18
CA GLY A 88 17.22 6.64 -11.10
C GLY A 88 17.22 6.26 -12.58
N ARG A 89 17.38 4.99 -12.91
CA ARG A 89 17.33 4.47 -14.31
C ARG A 89 16.02 3.73 -14.55
N ASP A 90 15.61 3.68 -15.80
CA ASP A 90 14.55 2.78 -16.23
C ASP A 90 14.99 1.33 -16.01
N ALA A 91 14.11 0.52 -15.42
CA ALA A 91 14.38 -0.87 -15.13
C ALA A 91 13.09 -1.69 -15.09
N THR A 92 13.20 -2.97 -15.35
CA THR A 92 12.20 -3.97 -15.00
C THR A 92 12.90 -4.99 -14.12
N LEU A 93 12.45 -5.12 -12.88
CA LEU A 93 13.04 -5.97 -11.86
C LEU A 93 12.08 -7.10 -11.50
N ARG A 94 12.64 -8.29 -11.30
CA ARG A 94 11.93 -9.45 -10.76
C ARG A 94 12.36 -9.61 -9.31
N LEU A 95 11.49 -9.20 -8.40
CA LEU A 95 11.72 -9.27 -6.97
C LEU A 95 11.07 -10.51 -6.39
N GLU A 96 11.85 -11.35 -5.73
CA GLU A 96 11.37 -12.54 -5.03
C GLU A 96 10.90 -12.15 -3.64
N GLU A 97 9.67 -12.48 -3.33
CA GLU A 97 9.04 -12.36 -2.01
C GLU A 97 8.46 -13.72 -1.60
N GLN A 98 7.95 -13.85 -0.37
CA GLN A 98 7.39 -15.14 0.08
C GLN A 98 6.16 -15.57 -0.74
N VAL A 99 5.43 -14.64 -1.32
CA VAL A 99 4.27 -14.90 -2.21
C VAL A 99 4.66 -15.29 -3.63
N GLY A 100 5.96 -15.22 -3.97
CA GLY A 100 6.49 -15.52 -5.30
C GLY A 100 7.30 -14.38 -5.90
N THR A 101 7.63 -14.50 -7.19
CA THR A 101 8.40 -13.49 -7.92
C THR A 101 7.46 -12.47 -8.55
N LEU A 102 7.64 -11.21 -8.17
CA LEU A 102 6.86 -10.07 -8.66
C LEU A 102 7.67 -9.27 -9.68
N GLN A 103 7.04 -8.92 -10.79
CA GLN A 103 7.63 -8.01 -11.76
C GLN A 103 7.28 -6.57 -11.41
N VAL A 104 8.30 -5.74 -11.23
CA VAL A 104 8.17 -4.32 -10.93
C VAL A 104 8.88 -3.52 -12.00
N THR A 105 8.20 -2.55 -12.57
CA THR A 105 8.73 -1.68 -13.63
C THR A 105 8.95 -0.28 -13.11
N VAL A 106 10.13 0.26 -13.34
CA VAL A 106 10.49 1.67 -13.09
C VAL A 106 10.66 2.36 -14.43
N ARG A 107 9.92 3.44 -14.67
CA ARG A 107 10.00 4.26 -15.86
C ARG A 107 9.86 5.73 -15.49
N ASP A 108 10.86 6.53 -15.87
CA ASP A 108 10.85 7.97 -15.60
C ASP A 108 10.52 8.32 -14.13
N GLY A 109 11.07 7.55 -13.19
CA GLY A 109 10.84 7.70 -11.75
C GLY A 109 9.45 7.26 -11.26
N PHE A 110 8.59 6.74 -12.14
CA PHE A 110 7.33 6.10 -11.79
C PHE A 110 7.55 4.59 -11.65
N THR A 111 7.12 4.03 -10.53
CA THR A 111 7.27 2.60 -10.23
C THR A 111 5.92 1.94 -10.16
N GLU A 112 5.75 0.82 -10.84
CA GLU A 112 4.49 0.10 -10.94
C GLU A 112 4.72 -1.41 -10.85
N MET A 113 3.78 -2.12 -10.20
CA MET A 113 3.75 -3.59 -10.15
C MET A 113 2.37 -4.14 -10.48
N GLU A 114 2.33 -5.33 -11.07
CA GLU A 114 1.11 -6.11 -11.19
C GLU A 114 0.82 -6.82 -9.86
N GLN A 115 -0.43 -6.79 -9.43
CA GLN A 115 -0.90 -7.49 -8.24
C GLN A 115 -1.74 -8.71 -8.60
N PRO A 116 -1.82 -9.73 -7.73
CA PRO A 116 -2.77 -10.83 -7.88
C PRO A 116 -4.20 -10.31 -8.01
N LEU A 117 -5.02 -11.03 -8.78
CA LEU A 117 -6.43 -10.67 -8.95
C LEU A 117 -7.16 -10.74 -7.61
N PRO A 118 -7.90 -9.69 -7.24
CA PRO A 118 -8.57 -9.67 -5.95
C PRO A 118 -9.82 -10.56 -5.93
N THR A 119 -10.05 -11.15 -4.77
CA THR A 119 -11.34 -11.75 -4.40
C THR A 119 -12.15 -10.78 -3.54
N PHE A 120 -13.47 -10.97 -3.48
CA PHE A 120 -14.37 -10.11 -2.71
C PHE A 120 -15.39 -10.92 -1.93
N GLU A 121 -15.65 -10.47 -0.70
CA GLU A 121 -16.66 -11.02 0.20
C GLU A 121 -17.53 -9.86 0.71
N ARG A 122 -18.84 -10.02 0.68
CA ARG A 122 -19.77 -8.97 1.10
C ARG A 122 -19.96 -8.96 2.61
N VAL A 123 -19.95 -7.79 3.21
CA VAL A 123 -20.30 -7.56 4.61
C VAL A 123 -21.76 -7.09 4.68
N ALA A 124 -22.57 -7.76 5.50
CA ALA A 124 -24.01 -7.51 5.54
C ALA A 124 -24.42 -6.44 6.56
N ASP A 125 -23.73 -6.36 7.72
CA ASP A 125 -24.11 -5.48 8.81
C ASP A 125 -23.47 -4.10 8.67
N ARG A 126 -24.18 -3.21 7.98
CA ARG A 126 -23.74 -1.84 7.73
C ARG A 126 -23.71 -0.97 9.00
N ASP A 127 -24.67 -1.19 9.90
CA ASP A 127 -24.78 -0.38 11.13
C ASP A 127 -23.63 -0.72 12.09
N ALA A 128 -23.29 -2.00 12.23
CA ALA A 128 -22.14 -2.41 13.01
C ALA A 128 -20.82 -1.85 12.40
N VAL A 129 -20.67 -1.85 11.07
CA VAL A 129 -19.50 -1.25 10.41
C VAL A 129 -19.43 0.25 10.67
N ALA A 130 -20.52 1.00 10.50
CA ALA A 130 -20.54 2.44 10.76
C ALA A 130 -20.11 2.72 12.21
N ALA A 131 -20.69 2.00 13.18
CA ALA A 131 -20.37 2.14 14.59
C ALA A 131 -18.88 1.83 14.90
N SER A 132 -18.29 0.79 14.27
CA SER A 132 -16.86 0.45 14.45
C SER A 132 -15.92 1.55 13.94
N LEU A 133 -16.39 2.38 12.99
CA LEU A 133 -15.67 3.51 12.41
C LEU A 133 -15.96 4.84 13.12
N ALA A 134 -16.77 4.82 14.18
CA ALA A 134 -17.31 6.00 14.87
C ALA A 134 -18.06 6.96 13.92
N LEU A 135 -18.79 6.39 12.95
CA LEU A 135 -19.65 7.09 11.99
C LEU A 135 -21.13 6.73 12.20
N ASP A 136 -22.01 7.58 11.69
CA ASP A 136 -23.42 7.25 11.57
C ASP A 136 -23.68 6.40 10.32
N ALA A 137 -24.67 5.51 10.35
CA ALA A 137 -25.07 4.75 9.17
C ALA A 137 -25.47 5.65 7.98
N ALA A 138 -25.96 6.86 8.29
CA ALA A 138 -26.29 7.89 7.30
C ALA A 138 -25.07 8.47 6.59
N ASP A 139 -23.86 8.36 7.13
CA ASP A 139 -22.61 8.77 6.48
C ASP A 139 -22.20 7.82 5.35
N LEU A 140 -22.62 6.55 5.42
CA LEU A 140 -22.26 5.54 4.44
C LEU A 140 -22.98 5.78 3.11
N GLU A 141 -22.27 5.50 1.98
CA GLU A 141 -22.86 5.57 0.64
C GLU A 141 -23.86 4.41 0.44
N PRO A 142 -25.17 4.68 0.36
CA PRO A 142 -26.18 3.62 0.33
C PRO A 142 -26.18 2.82 -0.97
N ALA A 143 -25.70 3.40 -2.07
CA ALA A 143 -25.66 2.76 -3.37
C ALA A 143 -24.53 1.72 -3.50
N LEU A 144 -23.57 1.70 -2.57
CA LEU A 144 -22.42 0.82 -2.62
C LEU A 144 -22.46 -0.24 -1.50
N PRO A 145 -22.09 -1.49 -1.80
CA PRO A 145 -21.91 -2.50 -0.76
C PRO A 145 -20.68 -2.21 0.10
N ILE A 146 -20.63 -2.79 1.28
CA ILE A 146 -19.37 -2.97 2.02
C ILE A 146 -18.84 -4.34 1.64
N GLU A 147 -17.59 -4.40 1.16
CA GLU A 147 -16.96 -5.64 0.76
C GLU A 147 -15.54 -5.74 1.37
N ILE A 148 -15.15 -6.95 1.74
CA ILE A 148 -13.76 -7.27 2.05
C ILE A 148 -13.11 -7.74 0.75
N GLY A 149 -12.13 -7.01 0.26
CA GLY A 149 -11.33 -7.37 -0.91
C GLY A 149 -9.94 -7.84 -0.50
N SER A 150 -9.38 -8.80 -1.25
CA SER A 150 -8.06 -9.35 -0.96
C SER A 150 -7.31 -9.73 -2.23
N SER A 151 -6.07 -9.22 -2.34
CA SER A 151 -5.02 -9.72 -3.25
C SER A 151 -3.86 -10.33 -2.47
N GLY A 152 -4.16 -10.96 -1.32
CA GLY A 152 -3.19 -11.52 -0.36
C GLY A 152 -3.39 -10.99 1.05
N LEU A 153 -3.67 -9.69 1.22
CA LEU A 153 -4.09 -9.06 2.47
C LEU A 153 -5.55 -8.63 2.35
N ARG A 154 -6.28 -8.72 3.46
CA ARG A 154 -7.73 -8.44 3.52
C ARG A 154 -7.98 -6.99 3.96
N PHE A 155 -8.85 -6.29 3.22
CA PHE A 155 -9.25 -4.91 3.53
C PHE A 155 -10.75 -4.76 3.34
N MET A 156 -11.42 -4.21 4.34
CA MET A 156 -12.83 -3.85 4.27
C MET A 156 -12.97 -2.48 3.59
N PHE A 157 -13.64 -2.42 2.45
CA PHE A 157 -13.90 -1.19 1.70
C PHE A 157 -15.23 -0.60 2.12
N VAL A 158 -15.17 0.62 2.67
CA VAL A 158 -16.33 1.35 3.17
C VAL A 158 -16.44 2.69 2.45
N ALA A 159 -17.39 2.80 1.55
CA ALA A 159 -17.69 4.06 0.86
C ALA A 159 -18.52 4.97 1.75
N VAL A 160 -18.11 6.23 1.86
CA VAL A 160 -18.83 7.29 2.58
C VAL A 160 -19.15 8.46 1.65
N LYS A 161 -20.19 9.24 2.01
CA LYS A 161 -20.76 10.26 1.15
C LYS A 161 -19.88 11.50 0.97
N THR A 162 -19.03 11.82 1.95
CA THR A 162 -18.34 13.12 1.99
C THR A 162 -16.91 13.01 2.48
N LEU A 163 -16.06 13.99 2.10
CA LEU A 163 -14.71 14.14 2.68
C LEU A 163 -14.76 14.33 4.20
N ASP A 164 -15.78 15.03 4.71
CA ASP A 164 -15.95 15.21 6.14
C ASP A 164 -16.16 13.87 6.87
N ALA A 165 -16.95 12.96 6.31
CA ALA A 165 -17.13 11.62 6.87
C ALA A 165 -15.83 10.83 6.88
N VAL A 166 -14.99 10.91 5.81
CA VAL A 166 -13.65 10.31 5.81
C VAL A 166 -12.80 10.88 6.94
N ARG A 167 -12.78 12.21 7.12
CA ARG A 167 -11.98 12.89 8.14
C ARG A 167 -12.41 12.56 9.57
N ARG A 168 -13.74 12.43 9.80
CA ARG A 168 -14.30 12.11 11.12
C ARG A 168 -14.11 10.65 11.51
N ALA A 169 -13.91 9.76 10.54
CA ALA A 169 -13.73 8.34 10.82
C ALA A 169 -12.59 8.13 11.85
N SER A 170 -12.92 7.47 12.95
CA SER A 170 -12.01 7.24 14.07
C SER A 170 -12.27 5.86 14.68
N PRO A 171 -11.81 4.79 14.02
CA PRO A 171 -12.07 3.43 14.48
C PRO A 171 -11.44 3.21 15.86
N ARG A 172 -12.13 2.38 16.70
CA ARG A 172 -11.64 1.98 18.03
C ARG A 172 -11.30 0.51 18.10
N GLU A 173 -11.97 -0.29 17.31
CA GLU A 173 -11.78 -1.72 17.20
C GLU A 173 -12.17 -2.16 15.79
N LEU A 174 -11.32 -2.91 15.13
CA LEU A 174 -11.56 -3.40 13.77
C LEU A 174 -11.32 -4.91 13.71
N ALA A 175 -12.33 -5.64 13.25
CA ALA A 175 -12.19 -7.07 12.93
C ALA A 175 -11.31 -7.30 11.68
N GLU A 176 -11.35 -6.36 10.73
CA GLU A 176 -10.54 -6.34 9.51
C GLU A 176 -9.96 -4.94 9.31
N ALA A 177 -8.80 -4.85 8.67
CA ALA A 177 -8.28 -3.55 8.24
C ALA A 177 -9.29 -2.83 7.35
N ALA A 178 -9.55 -1.55 7.59
CA ALA A 178 -10.61 -0.80 6.94
C ALA A 178 -10.05 0.31 6.05
N TYR A 179 -10.48 0.33 4.79
CA TYR A 179 -10.25 1.41 3.84
C TYR A 179 -11.54 2.21 3.67
N ILE A 180 -11.59 3.38 4.28
CA ILE A 180 -12.73 4.29 4.26
C ILE A 180 -12.49 5.30 3.14
N PHE A 181 -13.42 5.45 2.19
CA PHE A 181 -13.20 6.31 1.05
C PHE A 181 -14.46 7.03 0.56
N THR A 182 -14.25 8.10 -0.19
CA THR A 182 -15.28 8.84 -0.92
C THR A 182 -14.80 9.16 -2.34
N THR A 183 -15.73 9.42 -3.25
CA THR A 183 -15.44 9.93 -4.60
C THR A 183 -15.23 11.44 -4.65
N HIS A 184 -15.42 12.13 -3.53
CA HIS A 184 -15.02 13.54 -3.39
C HIS A 184 -13.54 13.61 -3.05
N THR A 185 -12.77 14.40 -3.81
CA THR A 185 -11.31 14.44 -3.73
C THR A 185 -10.78 15.83 -3.39
N VAL A 186 -9.54 15.89 -2.92
CA VAL A 186 -8.84 17.14 -2.59
C VAL A 186 -8.09 17.66 -3.81
N GLU A 187 -7.32 16.77 -4.48
CA GLU A 187 -6.52 17.13 -5.65
C GLU A 187 -7.34 16.97 -6.93
N PRO A 188 -7.30 17.96 -7.85
CA PRO A 188 -7.96 17.85 -9.15
C PRO A 188 -7.47 16.61 -9.95
N GLY A 189 -8.43 15.84 -10.49
CA GLY A 189 -8.14 14.67 -11.31
C GLY A 189 -7.93 13.38 -10.54
N SER A 190 -7.98 13.40 -9.21
CA SER A 190 -8.08 12.20 -8.38
C SER A 190 -9.45 11.55 -8.52
N THR A 191 -9.53 10.25 -8.25
CA THR A 191 -10.76 9.45 -8.40
C THR A 191 -11.44 9.24 -7.06
N VAL A 192 -10.66 8.97 -6.02
CA VAL A 192 -11.14 8.76 -4.65
C VAL A 192 -10.17 9.37 -3.65
N HIS A 193 -10.71 9.72 -2.48
CA HIS A 193 -9.95 10.11 -1.31
C HIS A 193 -10.26 9.14 -0.19
N GLY A 194 -9.22 8.64 0.50
CA GLY A 194 -9.44 7.64 1.54
C GLY A 194 -8.40 7.64 2.65
N ARG A 195 -8.76 6.94 3.71
CA ARG A 195 -7.92 6.62 4.87
C ARG A 195 -7.93 5.12 5.11
N MET A 196 -6.80 4.58 5.47
CA MET A 196 -6.67 3.16 5.81
C MET A 196 -6.23 2.98 7.25
N TYR A 197 -6.93 2.13 7.98
CA TYR A 197 -6.61 1.73 9.33
C TYR A 197 -6.36 0.22 9.39
N GLY A 198 -5.21 -0.16 9.92
CA GLY A 198 -4.90 -1.56 10.24
C GLY A 198 -5.76 -2.10 11.39
N GLN A 199 -5.75 -3.42 11.60
CA GLN A 199 -6.46 -4.05 12.72
C GLN A 199 -5.99 -3.53 14.10
N GLU A 200 -4.73 -3.11 14.22
CA GLU A 200 -4.17 -2.48 15.43
C GLU A 200 -4.53 -0.98 15.54
N ILE A 201 -5.44 -0.48 14.68
CA ILE A 201 -5.95 0.90 14.62
C ILE A 201 -4.86 1.92 14.25
N ALA A 202 -3.70 1.48 13.79
CA ALA A 202 -2.71 2.36 13.21
C ALA A 202 -3.18 2.82 11.81
N GLU A 203 -3.19 4.13 11.58
CA GLU A 203 -3.44 4.69 10.25
C GLU A 203 -2.17 4.57 9.39
N ASP A 204 -2.33 4.16 8.15
CA ASP A 204 -1.25 4.04 7.18
C ASP A 204 -1.32 5.14 6.11
N ALA A 205 -0.17 5.74 5.80
CA ALA A 205 -0.10 6.91 4.92
C ALA A 205 -0.34 6.57 3.43
N ALA A 206 0.00 5.36 2.98
CA ALA A 206 -0.26 4.91 1.61
C ALA A 206 -0.17 3.38 1.51
N THR A 207 -1.29 2.74 1.23
CA THR A 207 -1.44 1.28 1.27
C THR A 207 -1.56 0.71 -0.14
N GLY A 208 -0.42 0.40 -0.75
CA GLY A 208 -0.39 -0.16 -2.10
C GLY A 208 -1.17 -1.47 -2.23
N SER A 209 -1.10 -2.35 -1.23
CA SER A 209 -1.81 -3.64 -1.22
C SER A 209 -3.33 -3.52 -1.13
N ALA A 210 -3.86 -2.44 -0.53
CA ALA A 210 -5.29 -2.17 -0.50
C ALA A 210 -5.79 -1.52 -1.79
N ASN A 211 -4.94 -0.73 -2.46
CA ASN A 211 -5.36 0.07 -3.59
C ASN A 211 -5.60 -0.74 -4.88
N GLY A 212 -4.96 -1.90 -5.05
CA GLY A 212 -5.30 -2.83 -6.13
C GLY A 212 -6.73 -3.38 -6.01
N PRO A 213 -7.10 -4.02 -4.90
CA PRO A 213 -8.47 -4.41 -4.62
C PRO A 213 -9.47 -3.23 -4.66
N LEU A 214 -9.12 -2.04 -4.14
CA LEU A 214 -9.95 -0.85 -4.24
C LEU A 214 -10.24 -0.48 -5.71
N GLY A 215 -9.21 -0.44 -6.55
CA GLY A 215 -9.39 -0.17 -7.98
C GLY A 215 -10.33 -1.15 -8.66
N ALA A 216 -10.18 -2.44 -8.37
CA ALA A 216 -11.10 -3.47 -8.86
C ALA A 216 -12.53 -3.30 -8.32
N PHE A 217 -12.69 -2.93 -7.04
CA PHE A 217 -13.97 -2.56 -6.44
C PHE A 217 -14.63 -1.41 -7.22
N LEU A 218 -13.90 -0.32 -7.48
CA LEU A 218 -14.41 0.84 -8.21
C LEU A 218 -14.90 0.48 -9.61
N VAL A 219 -14.17 -0.37 -10.33
CA VAL A 219 -14.58 -0.84 -11.66
C VAL A 219 -15.82 -1.74 -11.57
N ARG A 220 -15.85 -2.72 -10.66
CA ARG A 220 -16.99 -3.63 -10.48
C ARG A 220 -18.29 -2.89 -10.17
N HIS A 221 -18.21 -1.83 -9.38
CA HIS A 221 -19.37 -1.03 -8.98
C HIS A 221 -19.62 0.20 -9.87
N GLY A 222 -18.85 0.35 -10.94
CA GLY A 222 -19.10 1.35 -11.98
C GLY A 222 -18.72 2.78 -11.64
N LEU A 223 -17.81 2.94 -10.68
CA LEU A 223 -17.27 4.23 -10.28
C LEU A 223 -16.07 4.66 -11.13
N SER A 224 -15.51 3.74 -11.92
CA SER A 224 -14.41 3.98 -12.84
C SER A 224 -14.44 3.00 -14.01
N ASP A 225 -13.85 3.37 -15.15
CA ASP A 225 -13.57 2.48 -16.27
C ASP A 225 -12.27 1.65 -16.09
N GLY A 226 -11.49 1.96 -15.06
CA GLY A 226 -10.25 1.28 -14.73
C GLY A 226 -9.02 1.74 -15.48
N MET A 227 -9.15 2.59 -16.48
CA MET A 227 -8.00 3.05 -17.29
C MET A 227 -7.02 3.89 -16.48
N ARG A 228 -7.54 4.75 -15.60
CA ARG A 228 -6.74 5.59 -14.73
C ARG A 228 -7.51 5.90 -13.45
N ILE A 229 -7.12 5.25 -12.38
CA ILE A 229 -7.64 5.53 -11.04
C ILE A 229 -6.51 6.18 -10.24
N ILE A 230 -6.79 7.30 -9.60
CA ILE A 230 -5.87 7.97 -8.70
C ILE A 230 -6.54 8.01 -7.32
N SER A 231 -5.93 7.34 -6.37
CA SER A 231 -6.38 7.28 -4.99
C SER A 231 -5.52 8.20 -4.14
N GLU A 232 -6.14 9.14 -3.46
CA GLU A 232 -5.54 9.97 -2.42
C GLU A 232 -5.56 9.24 -1.09
N GLN A 233 -4.45 9.27 -0.35
CA GLN A 233 -4.35 8.71 1.00
C GLN A 233 -3.33 9.50 1.83
N GLY A 234 -3.44 9.47 3.15
CA GLY A 234 -2.45 10.07 4.07
C GLY A 234 -2.52 11.58 4.21
N PHE A 235 -3.50 12.25 3.62
CA PHE A 235 -3.66 13.70 3.71
C PHE A 235 -3.90 14.15 5.15
N GLU A 236 -4.72 13.43 5.89
CA GLU A 236 -5.03 13.68 7.29
C GLU A 236 -3.84 13.44 8.21
N MET A 237 -2.87 12.63 7.77
CA MET A 237 -1.60 12.40 8.47
C MET A 237 -0.52 13.45 8.14
N GLY A 238 -0.84 14.42 7.26
CA GLY A 238 0.16 15.36 6.72
C GLY A 238 1.19 14.71 5.79
N ARG A 239 0.89 13.52 5.28
CA ARG A 239 1.73 12.75 4.35
C ARG A 239 0.96 12.44 3.04
N PRO A 240 0.62 13.47 2.25
CA PRO A 240 -0.19 13.27 1.06
C PRO A 240 0.47 12.29 0.10
N SER A 241 -0.33 11.31 -0.33
CA SER A 241 0.07 10.20 -1.18
C SER A 241 -0.87 10.08 -2.37
N LEU A 242 -0.33 9.79 -3.56
CA LEU A 242 -1.09 9.53 -4.76
C LEU A 242 -0.73 8.13 -5.30
N LEU A 243 -1.70 7.23 -5.19
CA LEU A 243 -1.56 5.87 -5.70
C LEU A 243 -2.30 5.75 -7.03
N TYR A 244 -1.58 5.31 -8.04
CA TYR A 244 -2.11 5.14 -9.40
C TYR A 244 -2.46 3.68 -9.61
N VAL A 245 -3.71 3.43 -9.99
CA VAL A 245 -4.21 2.08 -10.21
C VAL A 245 -4.75 1.96 -11.62
N ARG A 246 -4.41 0.87 -12.29
CA ARG A 246 -4.97 0.48 -13.59
C ARG A 246 -5.58 -0.90 -13.47
N VAL A 247 -6.81 -1.03 -13.94
CA VAL A 247 -7.57 -2.28 -13.88
C VAL A 247 -7.98 -2.67 -15.29
N GLY A 248 -7.53 -3.84 -15.74
CA GLY A 248 -7.93 -4.41 -17.02
C GLY A 248 -9.14 -5.31 -16.89
N GLY A 249 -9.89 -5.43 -17.98
CA GLY A 249 -11.10 -6.26 -18.05
C GLY A 249 -12.38 -5.44 -18.07
N THR A 250 -13.43 -5.99 -17.50
CA THR A 250 -14.76 -5.38 -17.44
C THR A 250 -15.32 -5.46 -16.03
N ARG A 251 -16.47 -4.81 -15.76
CA ARG A 251 -17.17 -4.92 -14.48
C ARG A 251 -17.46 -6.38 -14.08
N ALA A 252 -17.78 -7.23 -15.05
CA ALA A 252 -18.09 -8.63 -14.80
C ALA A 252 -16.83 -9.51 -14.63
N ARG A 253 -15.69 -9.10 -15.19
CA ARG A 253 -14.47 -9.89 -15.17
C ARG A 253 -13.22 -8.99 -15.17
N ILE A 254 -12.60 -8.83 -14.01
CA ILE A 254 -11.28 -8.22 -13.88
C ILE A 254 -10.23 -9.22 -14.36
N THR A 255 -9.28 -8.78 -15.17
CA THR A 255 -8.24 -9.62 -15.77
C THR A 255 -6.83 -9.20 -15.37
N ARG A 256 -6.64 -7.98 -14.88
CA ARG A 256 -5.35 -7.44 -14.49
C ARG A 256 -5.52 -6.27 -13.53
N VAL A 257 -4.61 -6.13 -12.58
CA VAL A 257 -4.55 -5.02 -11.64
C VAL A 257 -3.10 -4.56 -11.51
N HIS A 258 -2.85 -3.28 -11.74
CA HIS A 258 -1.55 -2.66 -11.50
C HIS A 258 -1.70 -1.55 -10.48
N VAL A 259 -0.71 -1.44 -9.60
CA VAL A 259 -0.58 -0.35 -8.64
C VAL A 259 0.80 0.26 -8.76
N GLY A 260 0.88 1.57 -8.78
CA GLY A 260 2.13 2.30 -8.89
C GLY A 260 2.06 3.71 -8.36
N GLY A 261 3.21 4.37 -8.40
CA GLY A 261 3.34 5.77 -8.00
C GLY A 261 4.77 6.25 -8.11
N ARG A 262 4.97 7.52 -7.79
CA ARG A 262 6.29 8.11 -7.70
C ARG A 262 6.91 7.82 -6.34
N CYS A 263 8.24 7.87 -6.28
CA CYS A 263 9.00 7.71 -5.05
C CYS A 263 10.03 8.83 -4.95
N THR A 264 10.33 9.25 -3.72
CA THR A 264 11.30 10.32 -3.47
C THR A 264 12.31 9.89 -2.41
N ILE A 265 13.62 9.94 -2.72
CA ILE A 265 14.66 9.68 -1.72
C ILE A 265 14.70 10.85 -0.73
N VAL A 266 14.60 10.53 0.55
CA VAL A 266 14.66 11.51 1.65
C VAL A 266 16.05 11.58 2.27
N GLY A 267 16.69 10.43 2.42
CA GLY A 267 17.99 10.35 3.08
C GLY A 267 18.48 8.91 3.19
N GLY A 268 19.24 8.61 4.22
CA GLY A 268 19.74 7.28 4.51
C GLY A 268 20.74 7.29 5.66
N GLY A 269 21.21 6.11 6.00
CA GLY A 269 22.12 5.91 7.11
C GLY A 269 22.74 4.51 7.12
N TRP A 270 23.22 4.15 8.30
CA TRP A 270 23.76 2.81 8.58
C TRP A 270 23.26 2.32 9.93
N LEU A 271 23.04 1.02 10.04
CA LEU A 271 22.94 0.33 11.32
C LEU A 271 24.10 -0.67 11.43
N ASP A 272 24.62 -0.83 12.63
CA ASP A 272 25.59 -1.89 12.94
C ASP A 272 24.80 -3.14 13.39
N LEU A 273 24.70 -4.12 12.50
CA LEU A 273 23.92 -5.35 12.67
C LEU A 273 24.80 -6.59 12.78
#